data_c9bb6451e4822968d006e01477ffd953
#
_entry.id   c9bb6451e4822968d006e01477ffd953
#
_cell.length_a   1.000
_cell.length_b   1.000
_cell.length_c   1.000
_cell.angle_alpha   90.00
_cell.angle_beta   90.00
_cell.angle_gamma   90.00
#
_symmetry.space_group_name_H-M   'P 1'
#
loop_
_entity.id
_entity.type
_entity.pdbx_description
1 polymer ?
#
loop_
_entity_poly.entity_id
_entity_poly.type
_entity_poly.pdbx_seq_one_letter_code
_entity_poly.pdbx_strand_id
1 'polypeptide(L)'
;MKSKREYKTLDKVVYYSVIEKIKNGELKPDEHLTEERLSKELGVSRSPIRKAITALVAEGVLDYRTYSGVVVKDSLVDSTRYVQLLEVIELFVKATFDKIEQSEEEMDIEELEKCVQSMDRASYLRDIDEYIFNEHQFFLRLINYSGNPYFKDMAKKVFFNIKYFSADGITNHNEEMRERNIKQFGVIISYLNKKDYENALSEIKKLFLSYSTHAFR
;
A
#
# COMPACT_ATOMS: atom_id res chain seq x y z
N MET A 1 1.48 10.08 -20.92
CA MET A 1 2.11 11.23 -20.21
C MET A 1 1.59 11.19 -18.79
N LYS A 2 2.41 10.69 -17.82
CA LYS A 2 2.04 10.64 -16.40
C LYS A 2 1.88 12.07 -15.89
N SER A 3 0.71 12.35 -15.29
CA SER A 3 0.41 13.61 -14.60
C SER A 3 1.55 13.92 -13.63
N LYS A 4 2.23 15.05 -13.78
CA LYS A 4 3.13 15.61 -12.77
C LYS A 4 2.28 15.85 -11.52
N ARG A 5 2.30 14.92 -10.55
CA ARG A 5 1.86 15.24 -9.20
C ARG A 5 2.71 16.42 -8.74
N GLU A 6 2.10 17.55 -8.52
CA GLU A 6 2.75 18.72 -7.94
C GLU A 6 3.15 18.36 -6.49
N TYR A 7 4.38 17.92 -6.30
CA TYR A 7 4.94 17.74 -4.97
C TYR A 7 5.13 19.12 -4.35
N LYS A 8 4.36 19.43 -3.32
CA LYS A 8 4.34 20.75 -2.67
C LYS A 8 5.68 21.15 -2.00
N THR A 9 6.62 20.21 -1.83
CA THR A 9 7.91 20.45 -1.14
C THR A 9 9.06 19.69 -1.78
N LEU A 10 10.28 20.25 -1.71
CA LEU A 10 11.48 19.67 -2.33
C LEU A 10 11.87 18.30 -1.74
N ASP A 11 11.62 18.09 -0.44
CA ASP A 11 11.83 16.78 0.20
C ASP A 11 10.94 15.69 -0.39
N LYS A 12 9.69 16.00 -0.72
CA LYS A 12 8.80 15.07 -1.43
C LYS A 12 9.25 14.81 -2.86
N VAL A 13 9.74 15.81 -3.57
CA VAL A 13 10.31 15.62 -4.91
C VAL A 13 11.47 14.62 -4.85
N VAL A 14 12.42 14.82 -3.93
CA VAL A 14 13.55 13.90 -3.73
C VAL A 14 13.06 12.49 -3.35
N TYR A 15 12.14 12.42 -2.39
CA TYR A 15 11.56 11.17 -1.90
C TYR A 15 11.01 10.30 -3.04
N TYR A 16 10.11 10.86 -3.84
CA TYR A 16 9.51 10.11 -4.95
C TYR A 16 10.49 9.85 -6.10
N SER A 17 11.45 10.74 -6.33
CA SER A 17 12.50 10.50 -7.32
C SER A 17 13.36 9.29 -6.95
N VAL A 18 13.70 9.11 -5.68
CA VAL A 18 14.46 7.92 -5.21
C VAL A 18 13.62 6.65 -5.37
N ILE A 19 12.34 6.67 -5.02
CA ILE A 19 11.43 5.54 -5.21
C ILE A 19 11.35 5.14 -6.70
N GLU A 20 11.15 6.11 -7.60
CA GLU A 20 11.10 5.84 -9.04
C GLU A 20 12.41 5.26 -9.57
N LYS A 21 13.55 5.77 -9.11
CA LYS A 21 14.87 5.24 -9.49
C LYS A 21 15.07 3.79 -9.04
N ILE A 22 14.60 3.43 -7.83
CA ILE A 22 14.63 2.04 -7.34
C ILE A 22 13.70 1.17 -8.19
N LYS A 23 12.47 1.62 -8.41
CA LYS A 23 11.47 0.90 -9.22
C LYS A 23 11.95 0.63 -10.64
N ASN A 24 12.62 1.60 -11.25
CA ASN A 24 13.15 1.49 -12.61
C ASN A 24 14.51 0.75 -12.69
N GLY A 25 15.06 0.30 -11.55
CA GLY A 25 16.34 -0.40 -11.48
C GLY A 25 17.57 0.48 -11.69
N GLU A 26 17.39 1.82 -11.68
CA GLU A 26 18.50 2.78 -11.74
C GLU A 26 19.31 2.80 -10.43
N LEU A 27 18.63 2.54 -9.29
CA LEU A 27 19.23 2.30 -8.00
C LEU A 27 18.98 0.84 -7.61
N LYS A 28 20.06 0.08 -7.48
CA LYS A 28 20.01 -1.37 -7.22
C LYS A 28 20.07 -1.68 -5.73
N PRO A 29 19.54 -2.82 -5.28
CA PRO A 29 19.78 -3.31 -3.92
C PRO A 29 21.26 -3.30 -3.56
N ASP A 30 21.57 -2.96 -2.32
CA ASP A 30 22.90 -2.77 -1.74
C ASP A 30 23.73 -1.62 -2.34
N GLU A 31 23.17 -0.85 -3.27
CA GLU A 31 23.83 0.32 -3.83
C GLU A 31 23.93 1.45 -2.81
N HIS A 32 25.12 2.06 -2.71
CA HIS A 32 25.37 3.20 -1.85
C HIS A 32 24.75 4.48 -2.39
N LEU A 33 24.02 5.16 -1.53
CA LEU A 33 23.38 6.42 -1.84
C LEU A 33 23.96 7.54 -0.95
N THR A 34 24.56 8.55 -1.56
CA THR A 34 25.13 9.69 -0.85
C THR A 34 24.28 10.94 -1.04
N GLU A 35 24.21 11.78 0.00
CA GLU A 35 23.56 13.09 -0.09
C GLU A 35 24.16 13.95 -1.22
N GLU A 36 25.46 13.86 -1.43
CA GLU A 36 26.16 14.61 -2.46
C GLU A 36 25.75 14.17 -3.89
N ARG A 37 25.69 12.86 -4.12
CA ARG A 37 25.23 12.31 -5.40
C ARG A 37 23.80 12.79 -5.71
N LEU A 38 22.88 12.63 -4.77
CA LEU A 38 21.48 13.08 -4.95
C LEU A 38 21.38 14.59 -5.13
N SER A 39 22.19 15.38 -4.40
CA SER A 39 22.23 16.82 -4.56
C SER A 39 22.66 17.24 -5.97
N LYS A 40 23.69 16.59 -6.50
CA LYS A 40 24.20 16.85 -7.85
C LYS A 40 23.20 16.42 -8.93
N GLU A 41 22.60 15.22 -8.78
CA GLU A 41 21.67 14.68 -9.77
C GLU A 41 20.34 15.46 -9.83
N LEU A 42 19.80 15.85 -8.66
CA LEU A 42 18.47 16.49 -8.57
C LEU A 42 18.51 18.01 -8.52
N GLY A 43 19.68 18.61 -8.41
CA GLY A 43 19.85 20.06 -8.31
C GLY A 43 19.27 20.65 -7.01
N VAL A 44 19.19 19.86 -5.94
CA VAL A 44 18.52 20.21 -4.68
C VAL A 44 19.57 20.28 -3.54
N SER A 45 19.41 21.23 -2.61
CA SER A 45 20.30 21.36 -1.47
C SER A 45 20.24 20.14 -0.52
N ARG A 46 21.25 19.98 0.36
CA ARG A 46 21.37 18.82 1.25
C ARG A 46 20.22 18.66 2.25
N SER A 47 19.60 19.77 2.70
CA SER A 47 18.53 19.72 3.73
C SER A 47 17.30 18.90 3.30
N PRO A 48 16.63 19.17 2.16
CA PRO A 48 15.51 18.35 1.70
C PRO A 48 15.93 16.92 1.35
N ILE A 49 17.17 16.68 0.88
CA ILE A 49 17.70 15.35 0.63
C ILE A 49 17.78 14.54 1.91
N ARG A 50 18.34 15.11 2.97
CA ARG A 50 18.44 14.46 4.28
C ARG A 50 17.07 14.11 4.85
N LYS A 51 16.09 15.01 4.73
CA LYS A 51 14.70 14.73 5.15
C LYS A 51 14.09 13.56 4.37
N ALA A 52 14.27 13.53 3.04
CA ALA A 52 13.78 12.45 2.19
C ALA A 52 14.46 11.10 2.55
N ILE A 53 15.78 11.08 2.73
CA ILE A 53 16.52 9.89 3.14
C ILE A 53 16.00 9.38 4.49
N THR A 54 15.83 10.26 5.48
CA THR A 54 15.30 9.88 6.80
C THR A 54 13.93 9.26 6.70
N ALA A 55 13.04 9.80 5.87
CA ALA A 55 11.71 9.22 5.64
C ALA A 55 11.80 7.83 4.97
N LEU A 56 12.62 7.69 3.93
CA LEU A 56 12.83 6.43 3.22
C LEU A 56 13.46 5.35 4.10
N VAL A 57 14.34 5.72 5.03
CA VAL A 57 14.88 4.79 6.04
C VAL A 57 13.79 4.37 7.03
N ALA A 58 12.97 5.30 7.51
CA ALA A 58 11.87 4.99 8.43
C ALA A 58 10.83 4.04 7.79
N GLU A 59 10.65 4.10 6.48
CA GLU A 59 9.78 3.22 5.71
C GLU A 59 10.45 1.91 5.28
N GLY A 60 11.77 1.78 5.54
CA GLY A 60 12.53 0.57 5.24
C GLY A 60 12.91 0.41 3.77
N VAL A 61 12.83 1.46 2.97
CA VAL A 61 13.29 1.52 1.57
C VAL A 61 14.81 1.64 1.48
N LEU A 62 15.36 2.43 2.38
CA LEU A 62 16.80 2.61 2.57
C LEU A 62 17.20 2.07 3.95
N ASP A 63 18.48 1.84 4.15
CA ASP A 63 19.04 1.40 5.43
C ASP A 63 20.35 2.14 5.74
N TYR A 64 20.61 2.39 7.03
CA TYR A 64 21.92 2.85 7.47
C TYR A 64 22.80 1.67 7.82
N ARG A 65 23.88 1.48 7.07
CA ARG A 65 24.89 0.46 7.39
C ARG A 65 26.13 1.10 8.01
N THR A 66 26.60 0.52 9.09
CA THR A 66 27.85 0.95 9.74
C THR A 66 28.98 0.94 8.72
N TYR A 67 29.72 2.04 8.65
CA TYR A 67 30.83 2.29 7.70
C TYR A 67 30.44 2.47 6.21
N SER A 68 29.20 2.18 5.85
CA SER A 68 28.73 2.23 4.46
C SER A 68 27.78 3.39 4.17
N GLY A 69 27.28 4.08 5.20
CA GLY A 69 26.29 5.15 5.03
C GLY A 69 24.91 4.60 4.65
N VAL A 70 24.23 5.27 3.74
CA VAL A 70 22.89 4.88 3.29
C VAL A 70 22.99 3.91 2.12
N VAL A 71 22.24 2.81 2.18
CA VAL A 71 22.15 1.80 1.12
C VAL A 71 20.70 1.53 0.73
N VAL A 72 20.49 1.15 -0.52
CA VAL A 72 19.18 0.73 -1.03
C VAL A 72 18.88 -0.68 -0.52
N LYS A 73 17.68 -0.89 0.07
CA LYS A 73 17.23 -2.23 0.42
C LYS A 73 16.63 -2.97 -0.77
N ASP A 74 16.63 -4.28 -0.71
CA ASP A 74 15.87 -5.11 -1.64
C ASP A 74 14.36 -5.00 -1.28
N SER A 75 13.70 -4.04 -1.91
CA SER A 75 12.29 -3.71 -1.67
C SER A 75 11.37 -4.22 -2.79
N LEU A 76 11.90 -4.84 -3.85
CA LEU A 76 11.09 -5.31 -4.96
C LEU A 76 10.07 -6.35 -4.48
N VAL A 77 8.82 -6.12 -4.79
CA VAL A 77 7.70 -7.01 -4.50
C VAL A 77 7.38 -7.82 -5.75
N ASP A 78 7.92 -9.02 -5.83
CA ASP A 78 7.54 -10.03 -6.81
C ASP A 78 6.20 -10.71 -6.42
N SER A 79 5.72 -11.62 -7.24
CA SER A 79 4.44 -12.33 -6.99
C SER A 79 4.43 -13.07 -5.66
N THR A 80 5.54 -13.66 -5.25
CA THR A 80 5.66 -14.40 -3.98
C THR A 80 5.58 -13.46 -2.79
N ARG A 81 6.36 -12.38 -2.80
CA ARG A 81 6.32 -11.36 -1.75
C ARG A 81 4.96 -10.65 -1.69
N TYR A 82 4.32 -10.45 -2.83
CA TYR A 82 2.97 -9.86 -2.88
C TYR A 82 1.95 -10.72 -2.12
N VAL A 83 1.95 -12.04 -2.34
CA VAL A 83 1.09 -12.96 -1.61
C VAL A 83 1.38 -12.92 -0.11
N GLN A 84 2.64 -12.96 0.29
CA GLN A 84 3.03 -12.85 1.71
C GLN A 84 2.57 -11.54 2.35
N LEU A 85 2.58 -10.43 1.62
CA LEU A 85 2.07 -9.14 2.11
C LEU A 85 0.54 -9.15 2.26
N LEU A 86 -0.20 -9.82 1.35
CA LEU A 86 -1.65 -10.02 1.49
C LEU A 86 -1.99 -10.90 2.71
N GLU A 87 -1.21 -11.95 2.99
CA GLU A 87 -1.36 -12.79 4.19
C GLU A 87 -1.24 -11.97 5.49
N VAL A 88 -0.31 -11.00 5.53
CA VAL A 88 -0.17 -10.09 6.67
C VAL A 88 -1.43 -9.22 6.85
N ILE A 89 -2.01 -8.70 5.77
CA ILE A 89 -3.25 -7.92 5.86
C ILE A 89 -4.42 -8.82 6.30
N GLU A 90 -4.53 -10.04 5.78
CA GLU A 90 -5.55 -11.01 6.20
C GLU A 90 -5.47 -11.28 7.70
N LEU A 91 -4.26 -11.49 8.23
CA LEU A 91 -4.04 -11.70 9.66
C LEU A 91 -4.51 -10.53 10.50
N PHE A 92 -4.23 -9.28 10.07
CA PHE A 92 -4.69 -8.09 10.78
C PHE A 92 -6.21 -7.92 10.72
N VAL A 93 -6.82 -8.22 9.58
CA VAL A 93 -8.29 -8.19 9.43
C VAL A 93 -8.94 -9.22 10.35
N LYS A 94 -8.45 -10.47 10.35
CA LYS A 94 -8.94 -11.51 11.23
C LYS A 94 -8.84 -11.08 12.70
N ALA A 95 -7.65 -10.63 13.14
CA ALA A 95 -7.45 -10.17 14.52
C ALA A 95 -8.31 -8.94 14.86
N THR A 96 -8.67 -8.12 13.87
CA THR A 96 -9.62 -7.01 14.06
C THR A 96 -11.02 -7.53 14.33
N PHE A 97 -11.49 -8.49 13.55
CA PHE A 97 -12.82 -9.09 13.75
C PHE A 97 -12.91 -9.81 15.10
N ASP A 98 -11.90 -10.62 15.46
CA ASP A 98 -11.83 -11.31 16.75
C ASP A 98 -11.96 -10.30 17.94
N LYS A 99 -11.43 -9.08 17.79
CA LYS A 99 -11.53 -8.03 18.82
C LYS A 99 -12.88 -7.32 18.84
N ILE A 100 -13.43 -7.03 17.66
CA ILE A 100 -14.75 -6.37 17.55
C ILE A 100 -15.84 -7.25 18.15
N GLU A 101 -15.79 -8.56 17.90
CA GLU A 101 -16.73 -9.52 18.49
C GLU A 101 -16.70 -9.55 20.03
N GLN A 102 -15.55 -9.20 20.62
CA GLN A 102 -15.34 -9.13 22.07
C GLN A 102 -15.61 -7.74 22.65
N SER A 103 -15.90 -6.76 21.84
CA SER A 103 -16.14 -5.37 22.26
C SER A 103 -17.57 -4.93 21.98
N GLU A 104 -18.00 -3.85 22.64
CA GLU A 104 -19.26 -3.18 22.33
C GLU A 104 -19.10 -2.09 21.24
N GLU A 105 -17.90 -1.99 20.64
CA GLU A 105 -17.59 -0.96 19.65
C GLU A 105 -18.34 -1.25 18.33
N GLU A 106 -19.06 -0.26 17.84
CA GLU A 106 -19.76 -0.36 16.55
C GLU A 106 -18.89 0.15 15.41
N MET A 107 -18.89 -0.60 14.30
CA MET A 107 -18.18 -0.21 13.10
C MET A 107 -18.99 0.80 12.29
N ASP A 108 -18.38 1.93 11.94
CA ASP A 108 -18.97 2.88 10.98
C ASP A 108 -18.84 2.32 9.57
N ILE A 109 -19.87 1.61 9.13
CA ILE A 109 -19.90 0.98 7.80
C ILE A 109 -19.98 2.03 6.69
N GLU A 110 -20.58 3.20 6.94
CA GLU A 110 -20.69 4.28 5.94
C GLU A 110 -19.30 4.73 5.44
N GLU A 111 -18.31 4.78 6.33
CA GLU A 111 -16.94 5.12 5.98
C GLU A 111 -16.27 4.06 5.06
N LEU A 112 -16.63 2.79 5.19
CA LEU A 112 -16.17 1.72 4.31
C LEU A 112 -16.90 1.76 2.96
N GLU A 113 -18.21 2.03 2.98
CA GLU A 113 -19.02 2.21 1.76
C GLU A 113 -18.50 3.37 0.90
N LYS A 114 -18.09 4.49 1.51
CA LYS A 114 -17.45 5.62 0.80
C LYS A 114 -16.17 5.19 0.06
N CYS A 115 -15.38 4.29 0.63
CA CYS A 115 -14.21 3.75 -0.07
C CYS A 115 -14.64 2.97 -1.32
N VAL A 116 -15.66 2.11 -1.21
CA VAL A 116 -16.15 1.31 -2.35
C VAL A 116 -16.75 2.19 -3.45
N GLN A 117 -17.55 3.20 -3.09
CA GLN A 117 -18.09 4.18 -4.03
C GLN A 117 -16.96 4.95 -4.75
N SER A 118 -15.89 5.29 -4.03
CA SER A 118 -14.72 5.96 -4.61
C SER A 118 -13.93 5.03 -5.54
N MET A 119 -13.82 3.73 -5.21
CA MET A 119 -13.24 2.72 -6.11
C MET A 119 -14.05 2.60 -7.40
N ASP A 120 -15.38 2.54 -7.31
CA ASP A 120 -16.27 2.43 -8.47
C ASP A 120 -16.12 3.65 -9.40
N ARG A 121 -16.16 4.84 -8.83
CA ARG A 121 -15.92 6.08 -9.57
C ARG A 121 -14.54 6.11 -10.23
N ALA A 122 -13.49 5.74 -9.50
CA ALA A 122 -12.13 5.71 -10.02
C ALA A 122 -11.97 4.67 -11.15
N SER A 123 -12.61 3.50 -11.03
CA SER A 123 -12.64 2.48 -12.08
C SER A 123 -13.31 3.00 -13.36
N TYR A 124 -14.45 3.67 -13.23
CA TYR A 124 -15.16 4.29 -14.35
C TYR A 124 -14.32 5.37 -15.05
N LEU A 125 -13.61 6.20 -14.28
CA LEU A 125 -12.72 7.26 -14.78
C LEU A 125 -11.36 6.71 -15.26
N ARG A 126 -11.11 5.41 -15.12
CA ARG A 126 -9.82 4.74 -15.42
C ARG A 126 -8.64 5.32 -14.63
N ASP A 127 -8.91 5.89 -13.45
CA ASP A 127 -7.88 6.35 -12.52
C ASP A 127 -7.47 5.18 -11.59
N ILE A 128 -6.47 4.41 -12.05
CA ILE A 128 -6.00 3.22 -11.36
C ILE A 128 -5.32 3.58 -10.03
N ASP A 129 -4.61 4.69 -9.99
CA ASP A 129 -3.96 5.16 -8.76
C ASP A 129 -4.99 5.48 -7.66
N GLU A 130 -6.09 6.13 -8.03
CA GLU A 130 -7.17 6.46 -7.10
C GLU A 130 -7.97 5.19 -6.70
N TYR A 131 -8.17 4.25 -7.62
CA TYR A 131 -8.78 2.96 -7.33
C TYR A 131 -7.98 2.21 -6.24
N ILE A 132 -6.68 2.00 -6.47
CA ILE A 132 -5.79 1.31 -5.52
C ILE A 132 -5.70 2.07 -4.19
N PHE A 133 -5.68 3.39 -4.22
CA PHE A 133 -5.68 4.18 -3.00
C PHE A 133 -6.91 3.90 -2.13
N ASN A 134 -8.12 3.92 -2.73
CA ASN A 134 -9.36 3.67 -1.99
C ASN A 134 -9.50 2.22 -1.53
N GLU A 135 -8.99 1.26 -2.29
CA GLU A 135 -8.89 -0.15 -1.88
C GLU A 135 -8.03 -0.29 -0.62
N HIS A 136 -6.85 0.33 -0.57
CA HIS A 136 -6.01 0.34 0.61
C HIS A 136 -6.67 1.07 1.79
N GLN A 137 -7.39 2.18 1.53
CA GLN A 137 -8.11 2.91 2.58
C GLN A 137 -9.22 2.06 3.21
N PHE A 138 -9.92 1.24 2.43
CA PHE A 138 -10.92 0.31 2.96
C PHE A 138 -10.30 -0.60 4.04
N PHE A 139 -9.21 -1.28 3.74
CA PHE A 139 -8.54 -2.16 4.71
C PHE A 139 -7.92 -1.39 5.89
N LEU A 140 -7.33 -0.22 5.65
CA LEU A 140 -6.77 0.60 6.74
C LEU A 140 -7.84 1.12 7.71
N ARG A 141 -9.03 1.46 7.21
CA ARG A 141 -10.18 1.85 8.05
C ARG A 141 -10.69 0.64 8.82
N LEU A 142 -10.85 -0.50 8.16
CA LEU A 142 -11.27 -1.75 8.78
C LEU A 142 -10.32 -2.14 9.92
N ILE A 143 -9.01 -2.20 9.66
CA ILE A 143 -7.98 -2.56 10.65
C ILE A 143 -7.92 -1.56 11.83
N ASN A 144 -8.31 -0.31 11.62
CA ASN A 144 -8.35 0.71 12.68
C ASN A 144 -9.29 0.32 13.83
N TYR A 145 -10.36 -0.43 13.57
CA TYR A 145 -11.28 -0.94 14.59
C TYR A 145 -10.65 -2.00 15.51
N SER A 146 -9.44 -2.48 15.21
CA SER A 146 -8.69 -3.32 16.15
C SER A 146 -8.31 -2.60 17.45
N GLY A 147 -8.41 -1.26 17.49
CA GLY A 147 -7.91 -0.44 18.60
C GLY A 147 -6.39 -0.52 18.79
N ASN A 148 -5.67 -1.20 17.89
CA ASN A 148 -4.22 -1.37 17.97
C ASN A 148 -3.52 -0.48 16.91
N PRO A 149 -2.89 0.65 17.32
CA PRO A 149 -2.22 1.55 16.38
C PRO A 149 -1.08 0.89 15.60
N TYR A 150 -0.42 -0.12 16.18
CA TYR A 150 0.66 -0.86 15.51
C TYR A 150 0.14 -1.67 14.33
N PHE A 151 -1.07 -2.25 14.38
CA PHE A 151 -1.66 -2.95 13.23
C PHE A 151 -1.83 -2.00 12.04
N LYS A 152 -2.40 -0.84 12.29
CA LYS A 152 -2.60 0.19 11.26
C LYS A 152 -1.29 0.68 10.67
N ASP A 153 -0.28 0.93 11.51
CA ASP A 153 1.03 1.43 11.03
C ASP A 153 1.79 0.36 10.24
N MET A 154 1.69 -0.91 10.64
CA MET A 154 2.25 -2.02 9.87
C MET A 154 1.49 -2.22 8.55
N ALA A 155 0.15 -2.17 8.56
CA ALA A 155 -0.64 -2.26 7.34
C ALA A 155 -0.32 -1.13 6.34
N LYS A 156 -0.09 0.11 6.81
CA LYS A 156 0.38 1.21 5.95
C LYS A 156 1.69 0.88 5.26
N LYS A 157 2.65 0.28 5.98
CA LYS A 157 3.94 -0.15 5.39
C LYS A 157 3.75 -1.26 4.35
N VAL A 158 2.87 -2.22 4.63
CA VAL A 158 2.52 -3.27 3.66
C VAL A 158 1.95 -2.65 2.38
N PHE A 159 0.93 -1.80 2.48
CA PHE A 159 0.33 -1.16 1.32
C PHE A 159 1.27 -0.19 0.60
N PHE A 160 2.17 0.47 1.33
CA PHE A 160 3.23 1.26 0.73
C PHE A 160 4.15 0.38 -0.15
N ASN A 161 4.60 -0.77 0.36
CA ASN A 161 5.43 -1.69 -0.41
C ASN A 161 4.69 -2.22 -1.65
N ILE A 162 3.44 -2.64 -1.51
CA ILE A 162 2.61 -3.07 -2.63
C ILE A 162 2.49 -1.97 -3.68
N LYS A 163 2.18 -0.74 -3.28
CA LYS A 163 1.95 0.37 -4.21
C LYS A 163 3.19 0.78 -4.99
N TYR A 164 4.34 0.86 -4.32
CA TYR A 164 5.52 1.49 -4.89
C TYR A 164 6.56 0.50 -5.40
N PHE A 165 6.55 -0.74 -4.93
CA PHE A 165 7.59 -1.71 -5.24
C PHE A 165 7.10 -3.01 -5.88
N SER A 166 5.79 -3.16 -6.13
CA SER A 166 5.30 -4.29 -6.92
C SER A 166 5.86 -4.24 -8.33
N ALA A 167 6.29 -5.40 -8.81
CA ALA A 167 6.69 -5.58 -10.20
C ALA A 167 5.53 -5.23 -11.14
N ASP A 168 5.87 -4.82 -12.36
CA ASP A 168 4.85 -4.41 -13.33
C ASP A 168 3.83 -5.54 -13.57
N GLY A 169 2.57 -5.17 -13.59
CA GLY A 169 1.45 -6.08 -13.79
C GLY A 169 0.80 -6.63 -12.53
N ILE A 170 1.53 -6.78 -11.41
CA ILE A 170 0.99 -7.40 -10.18
C ILE A 170 -0.27 -6.68 -9.66
N THR A 171 -0.25 -5.35 -9.63
CA THR A 171 -1.36 -4.53 -9.15
C THR A 171 -2.21 -3.91 -10.28
N ASN A 172 -1.90 -4.25 -11.53
CA ASN A 172 -2.60 -3.69 -12.68
C ASN A 172 -3.87 -4.49 -12.99
N HIS A 173 -4.88 -4.34 -12.15
CA HIS A 173 -6.18 -4.97 -12.38
C HIS A 173 -6.85 -4.40 -13.63
N ASN A 174 -7.21 -5.25 -14.58
CA ASN A 174 -8.01 -4.84 -15.73
C ASN A 174 -9.42 -4.43 -15.32
N GLU A 175 -10.19 -3.83 -16.24
CA GLU A 175 -11.52 -3.30 -15.97
C GLU A 175 -12.48 -4.38 -15.42
N GLU A 176 -12.51 -5.55 -16.04
CA GLU A 176 -13.34 -6.69 -15.62
C GLU A 176 -13.01 -7.14 -14.19
N MET A 177 -11.73 -7.21 -13.86
CA MET A 177 -11.28 -7.57 -12.52
C MET A 177 -11.70 -6.51 -11.49
N ARG A 178 -11.56 -5.22 -11.81
CA ARG A 178 -11.97 -4.15 -10.91
C ARG A 178 -13.48 -4.18 -10.64
N GLU A 179 -14.30 -4.36 -11.68
CA GLU A 179 -15.76 -4.49 -11.53
C GLU A 179 -16.14 -5.67 -10.63
N ARG A 180 -15.51 -6.83 -10.82
CA ARG A 180 -15.72 -8.00 -9.97
C ARG A 180 -15.32 -7.72 -8.52
N ASN A 181 -14.19 -7.10 -8.31
CA ASN A 181 -13.69 -6.77 -6.97
C ASN A 181 -14.63 -5.78 -6.27
N ILE A 182 -15.13 -4.74 -6.95
CA ILE A 182 -16.10 -3.78 -6.40
C ILE A 182 -17.38 -4.50 -5.93
N LYS A 183 -17.90 -5.43 -6.74
CA LYS A 183 -19.04 -6.25 -6.34
C LYS A 183 -18.74 -7.09 -5.09
N GLN A 184 -17.53 -7.64 -5.01
CA GLN A 184 -17.10 -8.42 -3.86
C GLN A 184 -16.96 -7.56 -2.60
N PHE A 185 -16.45 -6.35 -2.70
CA PHE A 185 -16.46 -5.38 -1.59
C PHE A 185 -17.88 -5.06 -1.11
N GLY A 186 -18.86 -4.95 -2.02
CA GLY A 186 -20.27 -4.81 -1.68
C GLY A 186 -20.81 -6.00 -0.88
N VAL A 187 -20.41 -7.23 -1.23
CA VAL A 187 -20.76 -8.45 -0.48
C VAL A 187 -20.11 -8.43 0.91
N ILE A 188 -18.84 -8.07 1.02
CA ILE A 188 -18.14 -7.91 2.31
C ILE A 188 -18.90 -6.94 3.20
N ILE A 189 -19.25 -5.74 2.69
CA ILE A 189 -20.04 -4.74 3.42
C ILE A 189 -21.38 -5.30 3.89
N SER A 190 -22.06 -6.11 3.06
CA SER A 190 -23.35 -6.70 3.44
C SER A 190 -23.24 -7.65 4.63
N TYR A 191 -22.12 -8.36 4.78
CA TYR A 191 -21.84 -9.18 5.96
C TYR A 191 -21.42 -8.34 7.16
N LEU A 192 -20.62 -7.31 6.97
CA LEU A 192 -20.25 -6.39 8.05
C LEU A 192 -21.47 -5.68 8.68
N ASN A 193 -22.42 -5.25 7.85
CA ASN A 193 -23.71 -4.68 8.32
C ASN A 193 -24.54 -5.66 9.17
N LYS A 194 -24.38 -6.96 8.95
CA LYS A 194 -25.04 -8.02 9.73
C LYS A 194 -24.21 -8.48 10.93
N LYS A 195 -23.03 -7.88 11.13
CA LYS A 195 -22.02 -8.32 12.12
C LYS A 195 -21.59 -9.78 11.90
N ASP A 196 -21.68 -10.28 10.66
CA ASP A 196 -21.27 -11.63 10.26
C ASP A 196 -19.81 -11.60 9.80
N TYR A 197 -18.91 -11.53 10.79
CA TYR A 197 -17.47 -11.36 10.55
C TYR A 197 -16.82 -12.60 9.97
N GLU A 198 -17.35 -13.80 10.25
CA GLU A 198 -16.85 -15.05 9.67
C GLU A 198 -17.04 -15.06 8.15
N ASN A 199 -18.25 -14.76 7.66
CA ASN A 199 -18.51 -14.68 6.23
C ASN A 199 -17.83 -13.49 5.58
N ALA A 200 -17.73 -12.34 6.25
CA ALA A 200 -16.95 -11.20 5.76
C ALA A 200 -15.47 -11.57 5.55
N LEU A 201 -14.84 -12.28 6.50
CA LEU A 201 -13.47 -12.76 6.37
C LEU A 201 -13.33 -13.77 5.23
N SER A 202 -14.30 -14.68 5.07
CA SER A 202 -14.31 -15.63 3.96
C SER A 202 -14.30 -14.93 2.59
N GLU A 203 -15.10 -13.87 2.43
CA GLU A 203 -15.11 -13.08 1.19
C GLU A 203 -13.81 -12.31 0.96
N ILE A 204 -13.19 -11.76 2.02
CA ILE A 204 -11.87 -11.11 1.93
C ILE A 204 -10.80 -12.13 1.48
N LYS A 205 -10.83 -13.36 1.99
CA LYS A 205 -9.92 -14.43 1.55
C LYS A 205 -10.09 -14.75 0.07
N LYS A 206 -11.33 -14.82 -0.44
CA LYS A 206 -11.60 -15.03 -1.86
C LYS A 206 -11.05 -13.88 -2.71
N LEU A 207 -11.19 -12.63 -2.24
CA LEU A 207 -10.64 -11.45 -2.88
C LEU A 207 -9.10 -11.55 -2.99
N PHE A 208 -8.43 -11.85 -1.88
CA PHE A 208 -6.96 -12.00 -1.84
C PHE A 208 -6.46 -13.19 -2.66
N LEU A 209 -7.21 -14.30 -2.71
CA LEU A 209 -6.90 -15.42 -3.60
C LEU A 209 -7.00 -15.00 -5.08
N SER A 210 -7.98 -14.16 -5.43
CA SER A 210 -8.09 -13.60 -6.79
C SER A 210 -6.88 -12.72 -7.13
N TYR A 211 -6.42 -11.87 -6.19
CA TYR A 211 -5.21 -11.04 -6.36
C TYR A 211 -3.95 -11.90 -6.50
N SER A 212 -3.80 -12.90 -5.64
CA SER A 212 -2.69 -13.84 -5.69
C SER A 212 -2.63 -14.57 -7.03
N THR A 213 -3.77 -15.06 -7.51
CA THR A 213 -3.87 -15.74 -8.81
C THR A 213 -3.50 -14.81 -9.96
N HIS A 214 -3.88 -13.54 -9.89
CA HIS A 214 -3.52 -12.54 -10.91
C HIS A 214 -2.02 -12.25 -10.91
N ALA A 215 -1.39 -12.15 -9.75
CA ALA A 215 0.03 -11.83 -9.60
C ALA A 215 0.97 -12.88 -10.23
N PHE A 216 0.52 -14.11 -10.46
CA PHE A 216 1.28 -15.19 -11.09
C PHE A 216 0.97 -15.38 -12.59
N ARG A 217 0.18 -14.53 -13.21
CA ARG A 217 -0.14 -14.54 -14.65
C ARG A 217 0.74 -13.59 -15.43
#